data_68698c20c5aaafa8835cddf7c6da3f1b
#
_entry.id   68698c20c5aaafa8835cddf7c6da3f1b
#
_cell.length_a   1.000
_cell.length_b   1.000
_cell.length_c   1.000
_cell.angle_alpha   90.00
_cell.angle_beta   90.00
_cell.angle_gamma   90.00
#
_symmetry.space_group_name_H-M   'P 1'
#
loop_
_entity.id
_entity.type
_entity.pdbx_description
1 polymer ?
#
loop_
_entity_poly.entity_id
_entity_poly.type
_entity_poly.pdbx_seq_one_letter_code
_entity_poly.pdbx_strand_id
1 'polypeptide(L)'
;MPNLFTTDLEAWGCRPLADNEKTSYLAWSLDFFTAPQVEQDPFIDITLQLDITDAYACYAGQALSGLTFFSYLIWHLAHAMQGQMGFKLRKINDTWCVLENAPIVVPVAIGGEMRFCELLLQNACQQTLPEFALQYRTQLNASRAGGVQRMAPRTFLAASLIGNLPHLQFTALNLHWRKSDIQCQPCFYFGQRYALGERLMMPLAVKLHHACTDPLVLNALIEDFRRICR
;
A
#
# COMPACT_ATOMS: atom_id res chain seq x y z
N MET A 1 5.23 -18.25 24.56
CA MET A 1 5.67 -16.94 24.05
C MET A 1 4.60 -16.45 23.10
N PRO A 2 4.14 -15.20 23.18
CA PRO A 2 3.25 -14.67 22.15
C PRO A 2 3.94 -14.84 20.78
N ASN A 3 3.17 -15.24 19.78
CA ASN A 3 3.67 -15.32 18.42
C ASN A 3 4.06 -13.90 17.97
N LEU A 4 5.25 -13.70 17.39
CA LEU A 4 5.74 -12.39 16.89
C LEU A 4 4.68 -11.66 16.07
N PHE A 5 3.90 -12.39 15.26
CA PHE A 5 2.83 -11.82 14.48
C PHE A 5 1.67 -11.26 15.33
N THR A 6 1.38 -11.84 16.49
CA THR A 6 0.36 -11.30 17.42
C THR A 6 0.80 -9.95 17.97
N THR A 7 2.09 -9.82 18.34
CA THR A 7 2.68 -8.56 18.80
C THR A 7 2.65 -7.49 17.67
N ASP A 8 2.92 -7.90 16.43
CA ASP A 8 2.82 -7.00 15.27
C ASP A 8 1.38 -6.48 15.09
N LEU A 9 0.38 -7.36 15.18
CA LEU A 9 -1.03 -6.97 15.05
C LEU A 9 -1.47 -5.99 16.15
N GLU A 10 -1.03 -6.20 17.38
CA GLU A 10 -1.28 -5.27 18.49
C GLU A 10 -0.65 -3.89 18.22
N ALA A 11 0.60 -3.87 17.76
CA ALA A 11 1.30 -2.62 17.42
C ALA A 11 0.63 -1.85 16.26
N TRP A 12 -0.04 -2.56 15.35
CA TRP A 12 -0.78 -1.95 14.23
C TRP A 12 -2.22 -1.58 14.58
N GLY A 13 -2.62 -1.70 15.85
CA GLY A 13 -3.97 -1.41 16.32
C GLY A 13 -5.01 -2.33 15.69
N CYS A 14 -4.68 -3.61 15.53
CA CYS A 14 -5.60 -4.61 14.98
C CYS A 14 -6.76 -4.84 15.93
N ARG A 15 -7.96 -4.66 15.43
CA ARG A 15 -9.20 -4.93 16.15
C ARG A 15 -10.24 -5.59 15.25
N PRO A 16 -11.20 -6.35 15.79
CA PRO A 16 -12.32 -6.85 15.00
C PRO A 16 -13.12 -5.70 14.36
N LEU A 17 -13.62 -5.94 13.14
CA LEU A 17 -14.55 -5.04 12.49
C LEU A 17 -15.90 -5.10 13.21
N ALA A 18 -16.36 -3.97 13.74
CA ALA A 18 -17.63 -3.87 14.43
C ALA A 18 -18.82 -3.83 13.46
N ASP A 19 -19.97 -4.34 13.86
CA ASP A 19 -21.16 -4.40 12.99
C ASP A 19 -21.68 -3.03 12.59
N ASN A 20 -21.56 -2.02 13.47
CA ASN A 20 -21.98 -0.66 13.19
C ASN A 20 -21.04 0.09 12.21
N GLU A 21 -19.88 -0.47 11.87
CA GLU A 21 -18.96 0.05 10.86
C GLU A 21 -19.25 -0.50 9.45
N LYS A 22 -20.11 -1.51 9.36
CA LYS A 22 -20.49 -2.13 8.09
C LYS A 22 -21.66 -1.39 7.48
N THR A 23 -21.46 -0.75 6.33
CA THR A 23 -22.60 -0.36 5.49
C THR A 23 -23.30 -1.63 4.97
N SER A 24 -24.54 -1.50 4.49
CA SER A 24 -25.27 -2.64 3.91
C SER A 24 -24.51 -3.27 2.73
N TYR A 25 -23.87 -2.44 1.90
CA TYR A 25 -23.04 -2.92 0.79
C TYR A 25 -21.78 -3.62 1.29
N LEU A 26 -21.07 -3.05 2.25
CA LEU A 26 -19.85 -3.66 2.81
C LEU A 26 -20.17 -5.01 3.45
N ALA A 27 -21.24 -5.12 4.26
CA ALA A 27 -21.66 -6.38 4.85
C ALA A 27 -21.91 -7.45 3.77
N TRP A 28 -22.66 -7.10 2.73
CA TRP A 28 -22.91 -7.99 1.60
C TRP A 28 -21.62 -8.37 0.86
N SER A 29 -20.76 -7.43 0.54
CA SER A 29 -19.53 -7.69 -0.24
C SER A 29 -18.52 -8.55 0.52
N LEU A 30 -18.40 -8.35 1.84
CA LEU A 30 -17.55 -9.17 2.69
C LEU A 30 -17.96 -10.65 2.67
N ASP A 31 -19.28 -10.92 2.69
CA ASP A 31 -19.80 -12.28 2.67
C ASP A 31 -19.77 -12.87 1.25
N PHE A 32 -20.21 -12.11 0.24
CA PHE A 32 -20.34 -12.59 -1.12
C PHE A 32 -18.99 -12.92 -1.77
N PHE A 33 -18.04 -12.01 -1.74
CA PHE A 33 -16.73 -12.21 -2.39
C PHE A 33 -15.77 -13.11 -1.60
N THR A 34 -16.16 -13.58 -0.43
CA THR A 34 -15.44 -14.63 0.32
C THR A 34 -16.20 -15.93 0.44
N ALA A 35 -17.38 -16.02 -0.20
CA ALA A 35 -18.10 -17.28 -0.30
C ALA A 35 -17.32 -18.31 -1.15
N PRO A 36 -17.29 -19.59 -0.77
CA PRO A 36 -16.49 -20.61 -1.48
C PRO A 36 -16.77 -20.71 -2.99
N GLN A 37 -17.97 -20.35 -3.42
CA GLN A 37 -18.37 -20.37 -4.83
C GLN A 37 -17.79 -19.21 -5.65
N VAL A 38 -17.41 -18.11 -5.01
CA VAL A 38 -16.94 -16.86 -5.64
C VAL A 38 -15.45 -16.63 -5.38
N GLU A 39 -14.92 -17.15 -4.28
CA GLU A 39 -13.61 -16.87 -3.69
C GLU A 39 -12.40 -17.37 -4.52
N GLN A 40 -12.60 -17.92 -5.72
CA GLN A 40 -11.48 -18.44 -6.50
C GLN A 40 -10.48 -17.35 -6.92
N ASP A 41 -10.99 -16.18 -7.35
CA ASP A 41 -10.17 -15.01 -7.71
C ASP A 41 -10.96 -13.70 -7.52
N PRO A 42 -11.20 -13.26 -6.28
CA PRO A 42 -12.01 -12.07 -5.98
C PRO A 42 -11.18 -10.77 -6.10
N PHE A 43 -10.21 -10.74 -6.98
CA PHE A 43 -9.34 -9.57 -7.16
C PHE A 43 -9.77 -8.70 -8.34
N ILE A 44 -9.50 -7.42 -8.21
CA ILE A 44 -9.62 -6.42 -9.27
C ILE A 44 -8.24 -5.83 -9.50
N ASP A 45 -7.77 -5.92 -10.75
CA ASP A 45 -6.54 -5.27 -11.20
C ASP A 45 -6.90 -4.07 -12.08
N ILE A 46 -6.47 -2.87 -11.69
CA ILE A 46 -6.73 -1.62 -12.43
C ILE A 46 -5.40 -0.90 -12.63
N THR A 47 -5.13 -0.50 -13.88
CA THR A 47 -3.99 0.38 -14.17
C THR A 47 -4.49 1.76 -14.58
N LEU A 48 -4.01 2.77 -13.87
CA LEU A 48 -4.32 4.18 -14.08
C LEU A 48 -3.10 4.90 -14.68
N GLN A 49 -3.36 5.96 -15.47
CA GLN A 49 -2.33 6.92 -15.88
C GLN A 49 -2.56 8.21 -15.09
N LEU A 50 -1.78 8.41 -14.02
CA LEU A 50 -1.94 9.56 -13.14
C LEU A 50 -1.24 10.77 -13.73
N ASP A 51 -1.94 11.91 -13.73
CA ASP A 51 -1.30 13.21 -13.87
C ASP A 51 -0.68 13.58 -12.51
N ILE A 52 0.64 13.65 -12.46
CA ILE A 52 1.43 13.94 -11.26
C ILE A 52 2.15 15.29 -11.36
N THR A 53 1.74 16.16 -12.28
CA THR A 53 2.41 17.44 -12.55
C THR A 53 2.49 18.30 -11.29
N ASP A 54 1.37 18.53 -10.62
CA ASP A 54 1.29 19.32 -9.38
C ASP A 54 2.04 18.64 -8.24
N ALA A 55 1.84 17.31 -8.07
CA ALA A 55 2.51 16.54 -7.01
C ALA A 55 4.05 16.59 -7.15
N TYR A 56 4.54 16.55 -8.39
CA TYR A 56 5.97 16.65 -8.65
C TYR A 56 6.50 18.06 -8.41
N ALA A 57 5.74 19.09 -8.76
CA ALA A 57 6.10 20.48 -8.49
C ALA A 57 6.17 20.75 -6.96
N CYS A 58 5.16 20.26 -6.21
CA CYS A 58 5.15 20.35 -4.74
C CYS A 58 6.34 19.60 -4.11
N TYR A 59 6.62 18.38 -4.57
CA TYR A 59 7.81 17.63 -4.13
C TYR A 59 9.11 18.38 -4.41
N ALA A 60 9.27 18.93 -5.62
CA ALA A 60 10.48 19.66 -6.01
C ALA A 60 10.73 20.93 -5.16
N GLY A 61 9.67 21.52 -4.62
CA GLY A 61 9.72 22.63 -3.66
C GLY A 61 10.12 22.22 -2.23
N GLN A 62 10.15 20.90 -1.90
CA GLN A 62 10.53 20.42 -0.57
C GLN A 62 12.05 20.42 -0.41
N ALA A 63 12.57 21.19 0.54
CA ALA A 63 14.00 21.22 0.87
C ALA A 63 14.38 20.14 1.91
N LEU A 64 13.78 18.94 1.84
CA LEU A 64 13.99 17.87 2.81
C LEU A 64 15.09 16.90 2.36
N SER A 65 16.16 16.84 3.16
CA SER A 65 17.24 15.89 2.92
C SER A 65 16.78 14.44 3.01
N GLY A 66 17.02 13.67 1.94
CA GLY A 66 16.69 12.23 1.87
C GLY A 66 15.26 11.93 1.45
N LEU A 67 14.42 12.93 1.21
CA LEU A 67 13.13 12.75 0.58
C LEU A 67 13.35 12.39 -0.90
N THR A 68 12.74 11.30 -1.35
CA THR A 68 12.65 10.95 -2.77
C THR A 68 11.22 11.16 -3.25
N PHE A 69 11.03 11.34 -4.56
CA PHE A 69 9.65 11.46 -5.08
C PHE A 69 8.81 10.22 -4.76
N PHE A 70 9.40 9.04 -4.80
CA PHE A 70 8.70 7.82 -4.43
C PHE A 70 8.29 7.79 -2.95
N SER A 71 9.18 8.14 -2.01
CA SER A 71 8.81 8.22 -0.60
C SER A 71 7.78 9.31 -0.32
N TYR A 72 7.81 10.42 -1.06
CA TYR A 72 6.77 11.45 -1.04
C TYR A 72 5.41 10.86 -1.44
N LEU A 73 5.35 10.12 -2.55
CA LEU A 73 4.11 9.47 -2.99
C LEU A 73 3.59 8.44 -1.99
N ILE A 74 4.48 7.63 -1.37
CA ILE A 74 4.09 6.66 -0.34
C ILE A 74 3.42 7.35 0.84
N TRP A 75 4.02 8.44 1.35
CA TRP A 75 3.47 9.17 2.49
C TRP A 75 2.07 9.72 2.21
N HIS A 76 1.87 10.33 1.05
CA HIS A 76 0.55 10.85 0.65
C HIS A 76 -0.48 9.73 0.41
N LEU A 77 -0.07 8.62 -0.22
CA LEU A 77 -0.95 7.47 -0.43
C LEU A 77 -1.37 6.83 0.90
N ALA A 78 -0.45 6.74 1.87
CA ALA A 78 -0.75 6.26 3.21
C ALA A 78 -1.85 7.10 3.88
N HIS A 79 -1.73 8.43 3.81
CA HIS A 79 -2.74 9.35 4.37
C HIS A 79 -4.09 9.24 3.66
N ALA A 80 -4.08 9.10 2.33
CA ALA A 80 -5.32 8.88 1.57
C ALA A 80 -5.99 7.54 1.94
N MET A 81 -5.22 6.45 2.10
CA MET A 81 -5.74 5.15 2.52
C MET A 81 -6.36 5.20 3.93
N GLN A 82 -5.81 6.00 4.84
CA GLN A 82 -6.31 6.11 6.21
C GLN A 82 -7.77 6.60 6.26
N GLY A 83 -8.18 7.45 5.31
CA GLY A 83 -9.55 7.95 5.18
C GLY A 83 -10.56 6.92 4.67
N GLN A 84 -10.10 5.77 4.17
CA GLN A 84 -10.94 4.80 3.47
C GLN A 84 -10.93 3.45 4.21
N MET A 85 -12.06 3.06 4.81
CA MET A 85 -12.19 1.81 5.59
C MET A 85 -11.69 0.59 4.83
N GLY A 86 -12.03 0.44 3.55
CA GLY A 86 -11.66 -0.71 2.73
C GLY A 86 -10.16 -1.01 2.68
N PHE A 87 -9.29 0.01 2.77
CA PHE A 87 -7.84 -0.15 2.76
C PHE A 87 -7.26 -0.54 4.13
N LYS A 88 -8.03 -0.41 5.21
CA LYS A 88 -7.66 -0.83 6.56
C LYS A 88 -8.10 -2.27 6.86
N LEU A 89 -9.02 -2.82 6.07
CA LEU A 89 -9.57 -4.16 6.31
C LEU A 89 -8.57 -5.26 5.92
N ARG A 90 -8.53 -6.29 6.77
CA ARG A 90 -7.89 -7.58 6.50
C ARG A 90 -8.79 -8.71 6.99
N LYS A 91 -8.82 -9.82 6.26
CA LYS A 91 -9.39 -11.07 6.78
C LYS A 91 -8.23 -11.92 7.29
N ILE A 92 -8.15 -12.13 8.60
CA ILE A 92 -7.06 -12.84 9.27
C ILE A 92 -7.65 -14.03 9.98
N ASN A 93 -7.23 -15.25 9.62
CA ASN A 93 -7.79 -16.51 10.17
C ASN A 93 -9.32 -16.48 10.18
N ASP A 94 -9.93 -16.17 9.06
CA ASP A 94 -11.39 -16.05 8.85
C ASP A 94 -12.10 -14.94 9.65
N THR A 95 -11.38 -14.09 10.36
CA THR A 95 -11.93 -12.95 11.10
C THR A 95 -11.65 -11.63 10.36
N TRP A 96 -12.69 -10.82 10.17
CA TRP A 96 -12.56 -9.47 9.64
C TRP A 96 -11.99 -8.53 10.69
N CYS A 97 -10.86 -7.94 10.39
CA CYS A 97 -10.13 -7.03 11.27
C CYS A 97 -9.89 -5.69 10.57
N VAL A 98 -9.87 -4.63 11.38
CA VAL A 98 -9.40 -3.30 10.99
C VAL A 98 -7.98 -3.14 11.52
N LEU A 99 -7.04 -2.78 10.65
CA LEU A 99 -5.70 -2.33 11.04
C LEU A 99 -5.69 -0.80 11.06
N GLU A 100 -5.75 -0.20 12.25
CA GLU A 100 -5.81 1.27 12.36
C GLU A 100 -4.53 1.94 11.87
N ASN A 101 -3.39 1.27 12.04
CA ASN A 101 -2.07 1.69 11.58
C ASN A 101 -1.43 0.62 10.68
N ALA A 102 -2.12 0.27 9.59
CA ALA A 102 -1.61 -0.74 8.66
C ALA A 102 -0.19 -0.34 8.20
N PRO A 103 0.82 -1.22 8.40
CA PRO A 103 2.17 -0.93 7.93
C PRO A 103 2.23 -0.99 6.41
N ILE A 104 3.28 -0.40 5.86
CA ILE A 104 3.54 -0.42 4.42
C ILE A 104 4.79 -1.25 4.17
N VAL A 105 4.69 -2.22 3.30
CA VAL A 105 5.85 -2.94 2.80
C VAL A 105 6.27 -2.37 1.45
N VAL A 106 7.57 -2.09 1.31
CA VAL A 106 8.15 -1.51 0.10
C VAL A 106 9.27 -2.40 -0.38
N PRO A 107 9.10 -3.12 -1.50
CA PRO A 107 10.22 -3.83 -2.12
C PRO A 107 11.16 -2.81 -2.77
N VAL A 108 12.44 -2.87 -2.40
CA VAL A 108 13.47 -1.99 -2.94
C VAL A 108 14.61 -2.79 -3.57
N ALA A 109 15.12 -2.31 -4.69
CA ALA A 109 16.28 -2.89 -5.33
C ALA A 109 17.55 -2.47 -4.59
N ILE A 110 18.35 -3.45 -4.14
CA ILE A 110 19.63 -3.24 -3.46
C ILE A 110 20.82 -3.72 -4.27
N GLY A 111 20.58 -4.47 -5.36
CA GLY A 111 21.62 -5.07 -6.19
C GLY A 111 22.24 -6.34 -5.58
N GLY A 112 23.38 -6.77 -6.17
CA GLY A 112 24.07 -8.00 -5.75
C GLY A 112 23.23 -9.26 -5.89
N GLU A 113 23.60 -10.33 -5.19
CA GLU A 113 22.88 -11.62 -5.22
C GLU A 113 21.48 -11.54 -4.64
N MET A 114 21.27 -10.69 -3.66
CA MET A 114 19.97 -10.50 -2.99
C MET A 114 18.94 -9.77 -3.85
N ARG A 115 19.37 -8.98 -4.82
CA ARG A 115 18.59 -8.16 -5.75
C ARG A 115 17.61 -7.20 -5.10
N PHE A 116 16.76 -7.68 -4.19
CA PHE A 116 15.70 -6.93 -3.50
C PHE A 116 15.71 -7.22 -2.00
N CYS A 117 15.27 -6.22 -1.23
CA CYS A 117 14.82 -6.38 0.16
C CYS A 117 13.47 -5.71 0.34
N GLU A 118 12.79 -6.00 1.44
CA GLU A 118 11.54 -5.36 1.83
C GLU A 118 11.79 -4.39 2.99
N LEU A 119 11.41 -3.12 2.83
CA LEU A 119 11.31 -2.17 3.95
C LEU A 119 9.93 -2.32 4.59
N LEU A 120 9.85 -2.24 5.92
CA LEU A 120 8.60 -2.18 6.67
C LEU A 120 8.45 -0.78 7.29
N LEU A 121 7.62 0.05 6.67
CA LEU A 121 7.35 1.40 7.14
C LEU A 121 6.14 1.37 8.07
N GLN A 122 6.37 1.66 9.34
CA GLN A 122 5.33 1.67 10.36
C GLN A 122 4.86 3.09 10.65
N ASN A 123 3.61 3.23 11.07
CA ASN A 123 3.01 4.50 11.51
C ASN A 123 3.08 5.64 10.47
N ALA A 124 3.08 5.32 9.18
CA ALA A 124 3.24 6.32 8.11
C ALA A 124 2.20 7.45 8.19
N CYS A 125 0.96 7.15 8.58
CA CYS A 125 -0.12 8.14 8.72
C CYS A 125 -0.03 8.99 9.99
N GLN A 126 0.83 8.63 10.95
CA GLN A 126 1.01 9.35 12.21
C GLN A 126 2.26 10.22 12.21
N GLN A 127 3.10 10.08 11.20
CA GLN A 127 4.35 10.80 11.05
C GLN A 127 4.18 12.03 10.19
N THR A 128 4.91 13.09 10.53
CA THR A 128 5.14 14.21 9.60
C THR A 128 5.98 13.75 8.41
N LEU A 129 5.92 14.47 7.30
CA LEU A 129 6.71 14.14 6.12
C LEU A 129 8.24 14.07 6.40
N PRO A 130 8.85 14.98 7.20
CA PRO A 130 10.25 14.86 7.59
C PRO A 130 10.58 13.58 8.39
N GLU A 131 9.74 13.21 9.35
CA GLU A 131 9.93 11.99 10.16
C GLU A 131 9.82 10.75 9.28
N PHE A 132 8.84 10.69 8.40
CA PHE A 132 8.68 9.60 7.46
C PHE A 132 9.86 9.50 6.47
N ALA A 133 10.33 10.62 5.92
CA ALA A 133 11.50 10.66 5.03
C ALA A 133 12.76 10.16 5.74
N LEU A 134 12.92 10.49 7.02
CA LEU A 134 14.04 10.00 7.85
C LEU A 134 13.92 8.48 8.06
N GLN A 135 12.74 7.97 8.43
CA GLN A 135 12.49 6.54 8.61
C GLN A 135 12.81 5.77 7.32
N TYR A 136 12.25 6.21 6.19
CA TYR A 136 12.45 5.58 4.88
C TYR A 136 13.95 5.51 4.52
N ARG A 137 14.66 6.64 4.62
CA ARG A 137 16.09 6.73 4.32
C ARG A 137 16.93 5.84 5.23
N THR A 138 16.64 5.84 6.54
CA THR A 138 17.38 5.04 7.53
C THR A 138 17.25 3.55 7.22
N GLN A 139 16.05 3.06 6.97
CA GLN A 139 15.82 1.65 6.62
C GLN A 139 16.46 1.29 5.27
N LEU A 140 16.34 2.14 4.27
CA LEU A 140 16.95 1.91 2.95
C LEU A 140 18.50 1.82 3.04
N ASN A 141 19.12 2.72 3.80
CA ASN A 141 20.57 2.72 3.99
C ASN A 141 21.04 1.47 4.76
N ALA A 142 20.34 1.09 5.82
CA ALA A 142 20.62 -0.14 6.58
C ALA A 142 20.55 -1.39 5.69
N SER A 143 19.52 -1.48 4.85
CA SER A 143 19.35 -2.59 3.90
C SER A 143 20.48 -2.64 2.87
N ARG A 144 20.89 -1.50 2.33
CA ARG A 144 22.01 -1.42 1.37
C ARG A 144 23.36 -1.74 1.98
N ALA A 145 23.55 -1.47 3.27
CA ALA A 145 24.75 -1.82 4.03
C ALA A 145 24.82 -3.33 4.39
N GLY A 146 23.92 -4.16 3.91
CA GLY A 146 23.89 -5.59 4.17
C GLY A 146 23.05 -6.00 5.39
N GLY A 147 22.35 -5.06 6.04
CA GLY A 147 21.44 -5.33 7.16
C GLY A 147 20.06 -5.88 6.70
N VAL A 148 20.05 -6.74 5.67
CA VAL A 148 18.79 -7.29 5.14
C VAL A 148 18.26 -8.36 6.08
N GLN A 149 17.15 -8.09 6.71
CA GLN A 149 16.35 -9.08 7.43
C GLN A 149 15.13 -9.45 6.57
N ARG A 150 14.95 -10.75 6.31
CA ARG A 150 13.76 -11.23 5.59
C ARG A 150 12.52 -11.03 6.44
N MET A 151 11.51 -10.43 5.85
CA MET A 151 10.22 -10.25 6.48
C MET A 151 9.49 -11.58 6.61
N ALA A 152 8.78 -11.77 7.73
CA ALA A 152 7.90 -12.92 7.89
C ALA A 152 6.74 -12.85 6.88
N PRO A 153 6.35 -13.97 6.23
CA PRO A 153 5.29 -13.95 5.23
C PRO A 153 3.96 -13.36 5.74
N ARG A 154 3.59 -13.61 6.98
CA ARG A 154 2.35 -13.07 7.57
C ARG A 154 2.40 -11.55 7.75
N THR A 155 3.54 -11.00 8.18
CA THR A 155 3.78 -9.55 8.26
C THR A 155 3.68 -8.92 6.87
N PHE A 156 4.29 -9.55 5.85
CA PHE A 156 4.18 -9.10 4.46
C PHE A 156 2.73 -9.05 3.97
N LEU A 157 1.94 -10.11 4.20
CA LEU A 157 0.56 -10.20 3.73
C LEU A 157 -0.41 -9.25 4.47
N ALA A 158 -0.15 -8.94 5.73
CA ALA A 158 -0.96 -7.99 6.50
C ALA A 158 -0.68 -6.52 6.13
N ALA A 159 0.55 -6.21 5.72
CA ALA A 159 0.94 -4.87 5.31
C ALA A 159 0.28 -4.44 3.98
N SER A 160 0.23 -3.14 3.69
CA SER A 160 -0.07 -2.63 2.35
C SER A 160 1.20 -2.69 1.49
N LEU A 161 1.12 -3.23 0.29
CA LEU A 161 2.27 -3.34 -0.61
C LEU A 161 2.34 -2.12 -1.54
N ILE A 162 3.44 -1.36 -1.47
CA ILE A 162 3.68 -0.22 -2.37
C ILE A 162 5.04 -0.39 -3.04
N GLY A 163 5.03 -0.69 -4.33
CA GLY A 163 6.22 -0.90 -5.14
C GLY A 163 6.50 0.24 -6.13
N ASN A 164 7.72 0.24 -6.67
CA ASN A 164 8.14 1.17 -7.71
C ASN A 164 8.92 0.44 -8.81
N LEU A 165 8.53 0.69 -10.04
CA LEU A 165 9.16 0.19 -11.27
C LEU A 165 9.69 1.38 -12.09
N PRO A 166 10.73 2.10 -11.62
CA PRO A 166 11.10 3.42 -12.13
C PRO A 166 11.64 3.39 -13.58
N HIS A 167 11.91 2.19 -14.11
CA HIS A 167 12.43 1.99 -15.47
C HIS A 167 11.40 1.34 -16.40
N LEU A 168 10.19 1.07 -15.93
CA LEU A 168 9.13 0.44 -16.71
C LEU A 168 7.94 1.39 -16.87
N GLN A 169 7.69 1.79 -18.10
CA GLN A 169 6.44 2.42 -18.50
C GLN A 169 5.49 1.30 -18.94
N PHE A 170 4.38 1.15 -18.23
CA PHE A 170 3.43 0.08 -18.49
C PHE A 170 2.00 0.63 -18.63
N THR A 171 1.18 -0.08 -19.37
CA THR A 171 -0.26 0.17 -19.55
C THR A 171 -1.11 -0.83 -18.77
N ALA A 172 -0.52 -1.94 -18.35
CA ALA A 172 -1.14 -2.93 -17.48
C ALA A 172 -0.05 -3.65 -16.66
N LEU A 173 -0.36 -3.95 -15.41
CA LEU A 173 0.44 -4.81 -14.53
C LEU A 173 -0.53 -5.57 -13.63
N ASN A 174 -0.51 -6.89 -13.72
CA ASN A 174 -1.34 -7.77 -12.91
C ASN A 174 -0.44 -8.60 -11.99
N LEU A 175 -0.81 -8.65 -10.71
CA LEU A 175 -0.11 -9.45 -9.70
C LEU A 175 -0.97 -10.66 -9.35
N HIS A 176 -0.37 -11.85 -9.38
CA HIS A 176 -1.07 -13.09 -9.04
C HIS A 176 -0.60 -13.58 -7.68
N TRP A 177 -1.49 -13.57 -6.71
CA TRP A 177 -1.27 -14.10 -5.37
C TRP A 177 -2.09 -15.35 -5.14
N ARG A 178 -1.55 -16.28 -4.38
CA ARG A 178 -2.33 -17.41 -3.88
C ARG A 178 -3.18 -16.94 -2.70
N LYS A 179 -4.35 -17.55 -2.54
CA LYS A 179 -5.14 -17.45 -1.33
C LYS A 179 -4.31 -17.85 -0.12
N SER A 180 -4.43 -17.11 0.96
CA SER A 180 -3.76 -17.36 2.23
C SER A 180 -4.73 -17.12 3.39
N ASP A 181 -4.28 -17.42 4.62
CA ASP A 181 -4.99 -17.12 5.87
C ASP A 181 -5.05 -15.62 6.19
N ILE A 182 -4.37 -14.79 5.40
CA ILE A 182 -4.46 -13.32 5.44
C ILE A 182 -4.84 -12.84 4.04
N GLN A 183 -5.98 -12.15 3.94
CA GLN A 183 -6.52 -11.65 2.68
C GLN A 183 -6.72 -10.15 2.73
N CYS A 184 -7.01 -9.55 1.58
CA CYS A 184 -7.31 -8.12 1.41
C CYS A 184 -6.09 -7.20 1.54
N GLN A 185 -4.88 -7.70 1.23
CA GLN A 185 -3.72 -6.85 1.06
C GLN A 185 -3.91 -5.92 -0.14
N PRO A 186 -3.96 -4.58 0.01
CA PRO A 186 -3.93 -3.68 -1.13
C PRO A 186 -2.51 -3.57 -1.68
N CYS A 187 -2.39 -3.61 -3.02
CA CYS A 187 -1.11 -3.53 -3.70
C CYS A 187 -1.12 -2.38 -4.70
N PHE A 188 -0.06 -1.57 -4.68
CA PHE A 188 0.13 -0.42 -5.56
C PHE A 188 1.52 -0.49 -6.18
N TYR A 189 1.64 -0.28 -7.49
CA TYR A 189 2.92 -0.19 -8.17
C TYR A 189 2.97 1.05 -9.04
N PHE A 190 3.84 1.98 -8.69
CA PHE A 190 4.17 3.14 -9.52
C PHE A 190 5.16 2.77 -10.61
N GLY A 191 4.94 3.27 -11.83
CA GLY A 191 5.84 3.04 -12.97
C GLY A 191 6.75 4.21 -13.28
N GLN A 192 7.39 4.14 -14.45
CA GLN A 192 8.23 5.22 -14.96
C GLN A 192 7.40 6.44 -15.36
N ARG A 193 7.81 7.61 -14.91
CA ARG A 193 7.22 8.88 -15.32
C ARG A 193 7.52 9.19 -16.78
N TYR A 194 6.57 9.83 -17.46
CA TYR A 194 6.73 10.27 -18.84
C TYR A 194 6.00 11.58 -19.11
N ALA A 195 6.46 12.34 -20.09
CA ALA A 195 5.81 13.57 -20.52
C ALA A 195 4.66 13.26 -21.50
N LEU A 196 3.54 13.96 -21.34
CA LEU A 196 2.42 13.99 -22.29
C LEU A 196 1.98 15.45 -22.49
N GLY A 197 2.53 16.10 -23.51
CA GLY A 197 2.42 17.55 -23.65
C GLY A 197 3.08 18.25 -22.45
N GLU A 198 2.35 19.15 -21.81
CA GLU A 198 2.81 19.87 -20.62
C GLU A 198 2.63 19.09 -19.31
N ARG A 199 2.03 17.90 -19.35
CA ARG A 199 1.78 17.10 -18.18
C ARG A 199 2.88 16.07 -17.94
N LEU A 200 3.13 15.83 -16.65
CA LEU A 200 3.96 14.71 -16.19
C LEU A 200 3.04 13.58 -15.75
N MET A 201 3.10 12.46 -16.47
CA MET A 201 2.26 11.29 -16.25
C MET A 201 3.03 10.17 -15.56
N MET A 202 2.31 9.31 -14.82
CA MET A 202 2.88 8.12 -14.20
C MET A 202 1.85 6.98 -14.17
N PRO A 203 2.22 5.78 -14.63
CA PRO A 203 1.35 4.63 -14.44
C PRO A 203 1.27 4.24 -12.96
N LEU A 204 0.07 3.88 -12.51
CA LEU A 204 -0.19 3.26 -11.22
C LEU A 204 -1.01 1.99 -11.43
N ALA A 205 -0.43 0.84 -11.17
CA ALA A 205 -1.17 -0.42 -11.11
C ALA A 205 -1.64 -0.66 -9.68
N VAL A 206 -2.89 -1.07 -9.55
CA VAL A 206 -3.55 -1.32 -8.27
C VAL A 206 -4.20 -2.68 -8.31
N LYS A 207 -3.90 -3.53 -7.31
CA LYS A 207 -4.62 -4.78 -7.07
C LYS A 207 -5.38 -4.68 -5.78
N LEU A 208 -6.68 -4.96 -5.85
CA LEU A 208 -7.63 -4.86 -4.74
C LEU A 208 -8.36 -6.18 -4.56
N HIS A 209 -8.77 -6.47 -3.34
CA HIS A 209 -9.70 -7.57 -3.06
C HIS A 209 -11.13 -7.02 -3.05
N HIS A 210 -12.00 -7.58 -3.90
CA HIS A 210 -13.35 -7.04 -4.14
C HIS A 210 -14.25 -7.06 -2.91
N ALA A 211 -13.98 -7.92 -1.93
CA ALA A 211 -14.72 -7.91 -0.68
C ALA A 211 -14.58 -6.61 0.10
N CYS A 212 -13.38 -5.99 0.09
CA CYS A 212 -13.07 -4.80 0.91
C CYS A 212 -13.17 -3.51 0.12
N THR A 213 -12.93 -3.57 -1.20
CA THR A 213 -12.75 -2.40 -2.06
C THR A 213 -13.38 -2.66 -3.43
N ASP A 214 -13.73 -1.59 -4.11
CA ASP A 214 -14.29 -1.61 -5.45
C ASP A 214 -13.79 -0.38 -6.24
N PRO A 215 -14.14 -0.24 -7.53
CA PRO A 215 -13.73 0.90 -8.35
C PRO A 215 -14.18 2.26 -7.80
N LEU A 216 -15.30 2.35 -7.08
CA LEU A 216 -15.77 3.61 -6.48
C LEU A 216 -14.91 4.00 -5.29
N VAL A 217 -14.57 3.04 -4.42
CA VAL A 217 -13.64 3.22 -3.30
C VAL A 217 -12.24 3.60 -3.81
N LEU A 218 -11.78 2.95 -4.89
CA LEU A 218 -10.51 3.33 -5.53
C LEU A 218 -10.57 4.76 -6.09
N ASN A 219 -11.66 5.15 -6.77
CA ASN A 219 -11.79 6.51 -7.28
C ASN A 219 -11.70 7.55 -6.14
N ALA A 220 -12.42 7.32 -5.04
CA ALA A 220 -12.35 8.20 -3.87
C ALA A 220 -10.93 8.29 -3.30
N LEU A 221 -10.21 7.16 -3.19
CA LEU A 221 -8.80 7.13 -2.79
C LEU A 221 -7.93 8.00 -3.72
N ILE A 222 -8.09 7.87 -5.04
CA ILE A 222 -7.28 8.62 -6.03
C ILE A 222 -7.58 10.11 -5.98
N GLU A 223 -8.83 10.50 -5.77
CA GLU A 223 -9.21 11.90 -5.59
C GLU A 223 -8.59 12.48 -4.31
N ASP A 224 -8.66 11.77 -3.18
CA ASP A 224 -8.03 12.14 -1.93
C ASP A 224 -6.51 12.26 -2.08
N PHE A 225 -5.88 11.25 -2.69
CA PHE A 225 -4.44 11.25 -2.97
C PHE A 225 -4.00 12.46 -3.79
N ARG A 226 -4.71 12.78 -4.88
CA ARG A 226 -4.43 13.96 -5.71
C ARG A 226 -4.59 15.27 -4.94
N ARG A 227 -5.58 15.36 -4.06
CA ARG A 227 -5.83 16.56 -3.24
C ARG A 227 -4.75 16.79 -2.20
N ILE A 228 -4.26 15.73 -1.56
CA ILE A 228 -3.23 15.80 -0.51
C ILE A 228 -1.84 16.07 -1.11
N CYS A 229 -1.59 15.64 -2.35
CA CYS A 229 -0.32 15.84 -3.05
C CYS A 229 -0.10 17.25 -3.65
N ARG A 230 -1.06 18.17 -3.47
CA ARG A 230 -1.00 19.55 -3.99
C ARG A 230 -0.40 20.53 -3.02
#